data_9c0169928e4b21d2c8d35fdc33c80bd8
#
_entry.id   9c0169928e4b21d2c8d35fdc33c80bd8
#
_cell.length_a   1.000
_cell.length_b   1.000
_cell.length_c   1.000
_cell.angle_alpha   90.00
_cell.angle_beta   90.00
_cell.angle_gamma   90.00
#
_symmetry.space_group_name_H-M   'P 1'
#
loop_
_entity.id
_entity.type
_entity.pdbx_description
1 polymer ?
#
loop_
_entity_poly.entity_id
_entity_poly.type
_entity_poly.pdbx_seq_one_letter_code
_entity_poly.pdbx_strand_id
1 'polypeptide(L)'
;MLAVGDYAPTSSIPTDTDVFSIAKQGGKKVVIFFFPRADTPGCTKEAEQFSALHDEFTAQNTVVIGISKDKPAKQAKFRAKYGLTCLLGADHETSFCEEFDVWVEKSIYGKTYIGIKRTSFIIDSDGKIAAI
;
A
#
# COMPACT_ATOMS: atom_id res chain seq x y z
N MET A 1 -16.08 -2.79 -8.71
CA MET A 1 -15.07 -1.71 -8.66
C MET A 1 -15.26 -0.88 -7.41
N LEU A 2 -14.19 -0.60 -6.68
CA LEU A 2 -14.27 0.19 -5.46
C LEU A 2 -14.46 1.68 -5.76
N ALA A 3 -15.28 2.34 -4.95
CA ALA A 3 -15.55 3.76 -5.07
C ALA A 3 -15.54 4.43 -3.70
N VAL A 4 -15.41 5.74 -3.69
CA VAL A 4 -15.54 6.55 -2.47
C VAL A 4 -16.91 6.26 -1.84
N GLY A 5 -16.90 6.01 -0.53
CA GLY A 5 -18.10 5.64 0.24
C GLY A 5 -18.28 4.14 0.45
N ASP A 6 -17.61 3.29 -0.34
CA ASP A 6 -17.65 1.84 -0.13
C ASP A 6 -16.81 1.46 1.09
N TYR A 7 -17.17 0.36 1.75
CA TYR A 7 -16.29 -0.23 2.75
C TYR A 7 -15.05 -0.80 2.07
N ALA A 8 -13.89 -0.56 2.66
CA ALA A 8 -12.65 -1.14 2.19
C ALA A 8 -12.62 -2.64 2.45
N PRO A 9 -11.93 -3.43 1.60
CA PRO A 9 -11.67 -4.84 1.91
C PRO A 9 -10.96 -4.97 3.27
N THR A 10 -11.27 -6.04 4.01
CA THR A 10 -10.80 -6.25 5.39
C THR A 10 -9.75 -7.35 5.50
N SER A 11 -9.23 -7.84 4.40
CA SER A 11 -8.21 -8.89 4.38
C SER A 11 -6.92 -8.44 5.07
N SER A 12 -6.17 -9.41 5.57
CA SER A 12 -4.84 -9.19 6.15
C SER A 12 -3.77 -9.36 5.08
N ILE A 13 -2.63 -8.72 5.28
CA ILE A 13 -1.48 -8.81 4.38
C ILE A 13 -0.19 -8.91 5.20
N PRO A 14 0.74 -9.82 4.83
CA PRO A 14 2.05 -9.85 5.48
C PRO A 14 2.81 -8.54 5.22
N THR A 15 3.59 -8.12 6.21
CA THR A 15 4.55 -7.02 6.05
C THR A 15 5.97 -7.58 6.16
N ASP A 16 6.95 -6.72 6.09
CA ASP A 16 8.35 -7.11 6.30
C ASP A 16 8.65 -7.47 7.76
N THR A 17 7.76 -7.15 8.69
CA THR A 17 7.96 -7.39 10.13
C THR A 17 6.84 -8.19 10.79
N ASP A 18 5.63 -8.17 10.26
CA ASP A 18 4.46 -8.75 10.92
C ASP A 18 3.31 -8.98 9.90
N VAL A 19 2.08 -8.80 10.34
CA VAL A 19 0.87 -8.87 9.52
C VAL A 19 0.07 -7.60 9.77
N PHE A 20 -0.45 -7.00 8.70
CA PHE A 20 -1.31 -5.83 8.77
C PHE A 20 -2.75 -6.19 8.43
N SER A 21 -3.70 -5.65 9.17
CA SER A 21 -5.12 -5.78 8.88
C SER A 21 -5.80 -4.43 9.04
N ILE A 22 -6.53 -3.99 8.02
CA ILE A 22 -7.31 -2.74 8.07
C ILE A 22 -8.34 -2.81 9.21
N ALA A 23 -8.99 -3.95 9.39
CA ALA A 23 -10.01 -4.15 10.39
C ALA A 23 -9.50 -3.97 11.83
N LYS A 24 -8.20 -4.11 12.06
CA LYS A 24 -7.59 -4.08 13.41
C LYS A 24 -6.90 -2.76 13.73
N GLN A 25 -7.20 -1.68 13.03
CA GLN A 25 -6.53 -0.40 13.26
C GLN A 25 -7.16 0.47 14.35
N GLY A 26 -8.19 -0.02 15.03
CA GLY A 26 -8.73 0.64 16.23
C GLY A 26 -9.31 2.03 15.98
N GLY A 27 -9.99 2.25 14.88
CA GLY A 27 -10.57 3.55 14.54
C GLY A 27 -9.59 4.55 13.94
N LYS A 28 -8.36 4.14 13.63
CA LYS A 28 -7.40 4.97 12.92
C LYS A 28 -7.75 5.06 11.44
N LYS A 29 -7.39 6.18 10.82
CA LYS A 29 -7.41 6.31 9.37
C LYS A 29 -6.24 5.54 8.77
N VAL A 30 -6.41 5.05 7.54
CA VAL A 30 -5.36 4.31 6.84
C VAL A 30 -5.14 4.93 5.48
N VAL A 31 -3.89 5.22 5.16
CA VAL A 31 -3.47 5.58 3.81
C VAL A 31 -2.74 4.39 3.21
N ILE A 32 -3.24 3.89 2.09
CA ILE A 32 -2.58 2.81 1.35
C ILE A 32 -2.05 3.40 0.05
N PHE A 33 -0.77 3.21 -0.24
CA PHE A 33 -0.25 3.50 -1.56
C PHE A 33 0.25 2.21 -2.20
N PHE A 34 -0.35 1.88 -3.34
CA PHE A 34 0.05 0.72 -4.14
C PHE A 34 1.15 1.15 -5.11
N PHE A 35 2.23 0.39 -5.16
CA PHE A 35 3.35 0.70 -6.03
C PHE A 35 3.78 -0.56 -6.80
N PRO A 36 4.22 -0.40 -8.07
CA PRO A 36 4.51 -1.55 -8.93
C PRO A 36 5.64 -2.44 -8.44
N ARG A 37 6.72 -1.88 -7.92
CA ARG A 37 7.90 -2.67 -7.57
C ARG A 37 8.83 -1.93 -6.61
N ALA A 38 9.26 -2.62 -5.56
CA ALA A 38 10.21 -2.09 -4.59
C ALA A 38 11.56 -1.75 -5.25
N ASP A 39 12.19 -0.68 -4.75
CA ASP A 39 13.52 -0.23 -5.17
C ASP A 39 13.61 0.19 -6.65
N THR A 40 12.51 0.66 -7.23
CA THR A 40 12.51 1.38 -8.50
C THR A 40 12.47 2.89 -8.24
N PRO A 41 12.96 3.76 -9.15
CA PRO A 41 13.10 5.19 -8.84
C PRO A 41 11.81 5.88 -8.41
N GLY A 42 10.71 5.69 -9.12
CA GLY A 42 9.44 6.33 -8.79
C GLY A 42 8.82 5.80 -7.49
N CYS A 43 8.89 4.49 -7.26
CA CYS A 43 8.38 3.87 -6.04
C CYS A 43 9.21 4.25 -4.83
N THR A 44 10.52 4.36 -4.97
CA THR A 44 11.43 4.79 -3.92
C THR A 44 11.12 6.22 -3.50
N LYS A 45 10.95 7.12 -4.47
CA LYS A 45 10.62 8.52 -4.18
C LYS A 45 9.29 8.65 -3.44
N GLU A 46 8.27 7.92 -3.88
CA GLU A 46 6.96 7.92 -3.23
C GLU A 46 7.06 7.43 -1.78
N ALA A 47 7.74 6.29 -1.56
CA ALA A 47 7.91 5.75 -0.22
C ALA A 47 8.72 6.67 0.70
N GLU A 48 9.75 7.33 0.17
CA GLU A 48 10.53 8.30 0.92
C GLU A 48 9.70 9.52 1.32
N GLN A 49 8.83 10.01 0.42
CA GLN A 49 7.94 11.14 0.71
C GLN A 49 6.93 10.80 1.81
N PHE A 50 6.32 9.62 1.76
CA PHE A 50 5.42 9.17 2.84
C PHE A 50 6.16 8.99 4.15
N SER A 51 7.37 8.45 4.12
CA SER A 51 8.19 8.27 5.33
C SER A 51 8.60 9.61 5.95
N ALA A 52 8.92 10.61 5.15
CA ALA A 52 9.26 11.95 5.62
C ALA A 52 8.10 12.61 6.36
N LEU A 53 6.86 12.25 6.05
CA LEU A 53 5.65 12.79 6.67
C LEU A 53 5.11 11.91 7.81
N HIS A 54 5.90 10.94 8.25
CA HIS A 54 5.47 9.95 9.26
C HIS A 54 4.89 10.60 10.52
N ASP A 55 5.56 11.60 11.06
CA ASP A 55 5.12 12.25 12.30
C ASP A 55 3.80 13.03 12.11
N GLU A 56 3.64 13.68 10.95
CA GLU A 56 2.39 14.38 10.64
C GLU A 56 1.22 13.40 10.50
N PHE A 57 1.42 12.26 9.84
CA PHE A 57 0.37 11.23 9.75
C PHE A 57 0.03 10.66 11.12
N THR A 58 1.03 10.36 11.94
CA THR A 58 0.82 9.87 13.30
C THR A 58 0.05 10.87 14.16
N ALA A 59 0.38 12.16 14.06
CA ALA A 59 -0.32 13.22 14.78
C ALA A 59 -1.79 13.34 14.39
N GLN A 60 -2.16 12.89 13.18
CA GLN A 60 -3.54 12.87 12.70
C GLN A 60 -4.20 11.49 12.85
N ASN A 61 -3.66 10.64 13.69
CA ASN A 61 -4.18 9.30 13.95
C ASN A 61 -4.32 8.47 12.67
N THR A 62 -3.28 8.52 11.83
CA THR A 62 -3.28 7.89 10.51
C THR A 62 -2.11 6.93 10.38
N VAL A 63 -2.38 5.72 9.89
CA VAL A 63 -1.39 4.69 9.57
C VAL A 63 -1.16 4.72 8.06
N VAL A 64 0.11 4.61 7.64
CA VAL A 64 0.47 4.58 6.22
C VAL A 64 1.11 3.23 5.89
N ILE A 65 0.62 2.57 4.84
CA ILE A 65 1.19 1.33 4.34
C ILE A 65 1.36 1.40 2.82
N GLY A 66 2.57 1.06 2.36
CA GLY A 66 2.85 0.87 0.94
C GLY A 66 2.76 -0.61 0.61
N ILE A 67 2.14 -0.95 -0.52
CA ILE A 67 1.87 -2.34 -0.90
C ILE A 67 2.35 -2.61 -2.32
N SER A 68 3.08 -3.73 -2.48
CA SER A 68 3.45 -4.26 -3.78
C SER A 68 3.38 -5.79 -3.74
N LYS A 69 3.60 -6.42 -4.90
CA LYS A 69 3.66 -7.89 -5.00
C LYS A 69 5.02 -8.46 -4.61
N ASP A 70 5.95 -7.63 -4.17
CA ASP A 70 7.26 -8.07 -3.68
C ASP A 70 7.12 -8.92 -2.42
N LYS A 71 8.07 -9.83 -2.22
CA LYS A 71 8.13 -10.68 -1.01
C LYS A 71 8.54 -9.87 0.22
N PRO A 72 8.21 -10.34 1.44
CA PRO A 72 8.60 -9.65 2.67
C PRO A 72 10.10 -9.36 2.76
N ALA A 73 10.96 -10.29 2.33
CA ALA A 73 12.41 -10.09 2.35
C ALA A 73 12.84 -8.93 1.46
N LYS A 74 12.21 -8.73 0.32
CA LYS A 74 12.50 -7.60 -0.57
C LYS A 74 12.00 -6.28 0.02
N GLN A 75 10.85 -6.29 0.67
CA GLN A 75 10.35 -5.11 1.39
C GLN A 75 11.29 -4.72 2.53
N ALA A 76 11.83 -5.70 3.26
CA ALA A 76 12.81 -5.45 4.32
C ALA A 76 14.09 -4.80 3.78
N LYS A 77 14.60 -5.26 2.65
CA LYS A 77 15.76 -4.65 1.98
C LYS A 77 15.47 -3.23 1.51
N PHE A 78 14.27 -3.01 0.97
CA PHE A 78 13.83 -1.69 0.53
C PHE A 78 13.79 -0.71 1.71
N ARG A 79 13.20 -1.13 2.83
CA ARG A 79 13.17 -0.35 4.08
C ARG A 79 14.58 0.01 4.55
N ALA A 80 15.47 -0.98 4.64
CA ALA A 80 16.80 -0.78 5.16
C ALA A 80 17.63 0.14 4.27
N LYS A 81 17.51 0.00 2.96
CA LYS A 81 18.28 0.79 1.99
C LYS A 81 17.95 2.28 2.04
N TYR A 82 16.69 2.62 2.27
CA TYR A 82 16.22 4.01 2.21
C TYR A 82 15.70 4.57 3.54
N GLY A 83 15.81 3.81 4.61
CA GLY A 83 15.37 4.27 5.94
C GLY A 83 13.87 4.54 6.02
N LEU A 84 13.05 3.70 5.39
CA LEU A 84 11.61 3.92 5.30
C LEU A 84 10.93 3.67 6.65
N THR A 85 9.98 4.52 7.02
CA THR A 85 9.23 4.43 8.27
C THR A 85 7.79 3.98 8.10
N CYS A 86 7.23 4.06 6.89
CA CYS A 86 5.89 3.52 6.61
C CYS A 86 5.90 1.99 6.66
N LEU A 87 4.73 1.40 6.90
CA LEU A 87 4.59 -0.06 6.78
C LEU A 87 4.74 -0.46 5.31
N LEU A 88 5.26 -1.66 5.07
CA LEU A 88 5.42 -2.22 3.72
C LEU A 88 4.72 -3.58 3.64
N GLY A 89 3.62 -3.64 2.91
CA GLY A 89 2.85 -4.86 2.69
C GLY A 89 3.37 -5.65 1.51
N ALA A 90 3.44 -6.97 1.68
CA ALA A 90 3.97 -7.91 0.70
C ALA A 90 2.84 -8.81 0.18
N ASP A 91 2.24 -8.42 -0.95
CA ASP A 91 1.10 -9.12 -1.55
C ASP A 91 1.56 -10.21 -2.53
N HIS A 92 2.51 -11.06 -2.11
CA HIS A 92 3.10 -12.08 -2.98
C HIS A 92 2.33 -13.41 -2.99
N GLU A 93 1.62 -13.73 -1.91
CA GLU A 93 0.81 -14.94 -1.76
C GLU A 93 -0.64 -14.64 -1.38
N THR A 94 -1.08 -13.42 -1.58
CA THR A 94 -2.40 -12.93 -1.23
C THR A 94 -3.05 -12.24 -2.43
N SER A 95 -4.28 -11.79 -2.29
CA SER A 95 -5.05 -11.14 -3.35
C SER A 95 -5.41 -9.69 -3.01
N PHE A 96 -4.60 -9.03 -2.18
CA PHE A 96 -4.90 -7.69 -1.69
C PHE A 96 -5.01 -6.65 -2.83
N CYS A 97 -4.07 -6.70 -3.78
CA CYS A 97 -4.12 -5.82 -4.95
C CYS A 97 -5.34 -6.07 -5.82
N GLU A 98 -5.74 -7.34 -5.97
CA GLU A 98 -6.93 -7.71 -6.74
C GLU A 98 -8.20 -7.18 -6.05
N GLU A 99 -8.28 -7.30 -4.72
CA GLU A 99 -9.42 -6.82 -3.94
C GLU A 99 -9.58 -5.31 -4.01
N PHE A 100 -8.48 -4.56 -4.18
CA PHE A 100 -8.51 -3.10 -4.33
C PHE A 100 -8.59 -2.64 -5.79
N ASP A 101 -8.77 -3.56 -6.74
CA ASP A 101 -8.90 -3.27 -8.19
C ASP A 101 -7.67 -2.57 -8.80
N VAL A 102 -6.48 -2.84 -8.25
CA VAL A 102 -5.23 -2.24 -8.74
C VAL A 102 -4.31 -3.25 -9.46
N TRP A 103 -4.71 -4.50 -9.55
CA TRP A 103 -4.00 -5.53 -10.31
C TRP A 103 -4.61 -5.62 -11.70
N VAL A 104 -3.98 -4.94 -12.66
CA VAL A 104 -4.61 -4.63 -13.94
C VAL A 104 -3.69 -4.95 -15.12
N GLU A 105 -4.29 -5.08 -16.30
CA GLU A 105 -3.56 -5.22 -17.54
C GLU A 105 -2.92 -3.89 -17.93
N LYS A 106 -1.64 -3.94 -18.25
CA LYS A 106 -0.86 -2.79 -18.71
C LYS A 106 -0.26 -3.08 -20.08
N SER A 107 0.00 -2.05 -20.87
CA SER A 107 0.63 -2.17 -22.18
C SER A 107 1.85 -1.25 -22.27
N ILE A 108 2.95 -1.78 -22.78
CA ILE A 108 4.17 -1.03 -23.02
C ILE A 108 4.79 -1.52 -24.33
N TYR A 109 5.04 -0.61 -25.28
CA TYR A 109 5.60 -0.93 -26.61
C TYR A 109 4.87 -2.08 -27.33
N GLY A 110 3.52 -2.10 -27.23
CA GLY A 110 2.70 -3.13 -27.87
C GLY A 110 2.64 -4.46 -27.14
N LYS A 111 3.38 -4.62 -26.04
CA LYS A 111 3.32 -5.82 -25.18
C LYS A 111 2.38 -5.57 -24.00
N THR A 112 1.56 -6.57 -23.68
CA THR A 112 0.67 -6.51 -22.51
C THR A 112 1.23 -7.36 -21.38
N TYR A 113 1.02 -6.88 -20.15
CA TYR A 113 1.37 -7.60 -18.93
C TYR A 113 0.42 -7.18 -17.81
N ILE A 114 0.34 -7.97 -16.75
CA ILE A 114 -0.47 -7.65 -15.58
C ILE A 114 0.44 -7.06 -14.51
N GLY A 115 0.04 -5.94 -13.95
CA GLY A 115 0.81 -5.26 -12.92
C GLY A 115 -0.04 -4.35 -12.06
N ILE A 116 0.60 -3.74 -11.06
CA ILE A 116 -0.06 -2.83 -10.15
C ILE A 116 -0.24 -1.47 -10.80
N LYS A 117 -1.49 -0.99 -10.81
CA LYS A 117 -1.80 0.41 -11.14
C LYS A 117 -1.47 1.25 -9.91
N ARG A 118 -0.50 2.17 -10.05
CA ARG A 118 -0.13 3.09 -8.96
C ARG A 118 -1.36 3.87 -8.51
N THR A 119 -1.81 3.62 -7.29
CA THR A 119 -3.05 4.18 -6.76
C THR A 119 -2.90 4.35 -5.26
N SER A 120 -3.45 5.42 -4.72
CA SER A 120 -3.51 5.64 -3.29
C SER A 120 -4.96 5.67 -2.82
N PHE A 121 -5.23 5.08 -1.66
CA PHE A 121 -6.54 5.08 -1.03
C PHE A 121 -6.42 5.72 0.35
N ILE A 122 -7.41 6.54 0.70
CA ILE A 122 -7.58 7.01 2.07
C ILE A 122 -8.82 6.32 2.64
N ILE A 123 -8.64 5.61 3.74
CA ILE A 123 -9.70 4.89 4.45
C ILE A 123 -9.97 5.63 5.75
N ASP A 124 -11.22 6.00 6.00
CA ASP A 124 -11.60 6.74 7.21
C ASP A 124 -11.67 5.82 8.43
N SER A 125 -11.93 6.42 9.59
CA SER A 125 -11.99 5.69 10.87
C SER A 125 -13.12 4.67 10.94
N ASP A 126 -14.11 4.75 10.06
CA ASP A 126 -15.21 3.79 9.98
C ASP A 126 -14.94 2.64 9.01
N GLY A 127 -13.79 2.65 8.33
CA GLY A 127 -13.42 1.63 7.37
C GLY A 127 -13.95 1.88 5.95
N LYS A 128 -14.45 3.07 5.68
CA LYS A 128 -14.94 3.44 4.34
C LYS A 128 -13.87 4.18 3.55
N ILE A 129 -13.88 4.00 2.24
CA ILE A 129 -12.98 4.71 1.34
C ILE A 129 -13.40 6.17 1.29
N ALA A 130 -12.52 7.06 1.75
CA ALA A 130 -12.76 8.50 1.77
C ALA A 130 -12.22 9.19 0.50
N ALA A 131 -11.16 8.64 -0.09
CA ALA A 131 -10.55 9.18 -1.31
C ALA A 131 -9.79 8.09 -2.06
N ILE A 132 -9.65 8.29 -3.34
CA ILE A 132 -8.86 7.42 -4.23
C ILE A 132 -7.95 8.29 -5.07
#